data_20fa5ff145ae51f9c53eba54ca2d7d2b
#
_entry.id   20fa5ff145ae51f9c53eba54ca2d7d2b
#
_cell.length_a   1.000
_cell.length_b   1.000
_cell.length_c   1.000
_cell.angle_alpha   90.00
_cell.angle_beta   90.00
_cell.angle_gamma   90.00
#
_symmetry.space_group_name_H-M   'P 1'
#
loop_
_entity.id
_entity.type
_entity.pdbx_description
1 polymer ?
#
loop_
_entity_poly.entity_id
_entity_poly.type
_entity_poly.pdbx_seq_one_letter_code
_entity_poly.pdbx_strand_id
1 'polypeptide(L)'
;MIWKYIIRDLNGAMQYLPYGVMAGAVMGLILNAMNARRERKGKEAFPMAGLMVFSLYLMIILVITFFSREDGSRNRAMDLELFSTWGINTRNNAFVVENVLLFIPYGFACPWAFPWLRGFFRNIFAAFVTSLGVETFQLITGRGYFQIDDILTNVLGGIIGYWTFLLGCF
;
A
#
# COMPACT_ATOMS: atom_id res chain seq x y z
N MET A 1 -6.03 -21.54 -11.24
CA MET A 1 -4.56 -21.58 -11.16
C MET A 1 -3.92 -20.29 -10.61
N ILE A 2 -4.55 -19.13 -10.74
CA ILE A 2 -4.07 -17.82 -10.21
C ILE A 2 -3.75 -17.91 -8.71
N TRP A 3 -4.66 -18.47 -7.90
CA TRP A 3 -4.49 -18.60 -6.45
C TRP A 3 -3.21 -19.31 -6.01
N LYS A 4 -2.68 -20.23 -6.83
CA LYS A 4 -1.41 -20.90 -6.50
C LYS A 4 -0.23 -19.94 -6.50
N TYR A 5 -0.22 -18.97 -7.41
CA TYR A 5 0.80 -17.92 -7.45
C TYR A 5 0.64 -16.96 -6.29
N ILE A 6 -0.57 -16.46 -6.05
CA ILE A 6 -0.89 -15.54 -4.94
C ILE A 6 -0.49 -16.16 -3.60
N ILE A 7 -0.87 -17.41 -3.32
CA ILE A 7 -0.52 -18.08 -2.06
C ILE A 7 1.00 -18.26 -1.93
N ARG A 8 1.69 -18.60 -3.01
CA ARG A 8 3.14 -18.74 -2.99
C ARG A 8 3.83 -17.42 -2.68
N ASP A 9 3.40 -16.34 -3.31
CA ASP A 9 4.01 -15.02 -3.18
C ASP A 9 3.67 -14.42 -1.79
N LEU A 10 2.46 -14.66 -1.27
CA LEU A 10 2.11 -14.36 0.12
C LEU A 10 2.98 -15.13 1.12
N ASN A 11 3.19 -16.44 0.92
CA ASN A 11 4.03 -17.23 1.81
C ASN A 11 5.49 -16.73 1.80
N GLY A 12 6.01 -16.35 0.65
CA GLY A 12 7.33 -15.72 0.52
C GLY A 12 7.42 -14.37 1.25
N ALA A 13 6.33 -13.61 1.25
CA ALA A 13 6.24 -12.31 1.92
C ALA A 13 6.09 -12.44 3.45
N MET A 14 5.47 -13.53 3.94
CA MET A 14 5.19 -13.76 5.36
C MET A 14 6.45 -13.74 6.25
N GLN A 15 7.61 -14.15 5.75
CA GLN A 15 8.87 -14.09 6.49
C GLN A 15 9.29 -12.67 6.86
N TYR A 16 8.83 -11.66 6.11
CA TYR A 16 9.11 -10.24 6.36
C TYR A 16 8.07 -9.56 7.25
N LEU A 17 6.94 -10.22 7.54
CA LEU A 17 5.86 -9.68 8.35
C LEU A 17 6.33 -9.19 9.74
N PRO A 18 7.19 -9.92 10.49
CA PRO A 18 7.66 -9.44 11.79
C PRO A 18 8.39 -8.10 11.71
N TYR A 19 9.18 -7.88 10.66
CA TYR A 19 9.88 -6.61 10.45
C TYR A 19 8.92 -5.46 10.15
N GLY A 20 7.88 -5.73 9.33
CA GLY A 20 6.81 -4.77 9.08
C GLY A 20 6.04 -4.40 10.34
N VAL A 21 5.72 -5.38 11.18
CA VAL A 21 5.06 -5.17 12.48
C VAL A 21 5.93 -4.34 13.42
N MET A 22 7.23 -4.63 13.52
CA MET A 22 8.15 -3.85 14.34
C MET A 22 8.27 -2.41 13.85
N ALA A 23 8.44 -2.20 12.54
CA ALA A 23 8.49 -0.87 11.95
C ALA A 23 7.17 -0.10 12.16
N GLY A 24 6.03 -0.78 12.02
CA GLY A 24 4.71 -0.23 12.30
C GLY A 24 4.52 0.18 13.77
N ALA A 25 5.01 -0.61 14.70
CA ALA A 25 4.99 -0.27 16.12
C ALA A 25 5.82 0.98 16.43
N VAL A 26 7.03 1.08 15.88
CA VAL A 26 7.88 2.27 16.01
C VAL A 26 7.20 3.50 15.41
N MET A 27 6.63 3.38 14.21
CA MET A 27 5.89 4.46 13.58
C MET A 27 4.67 4.87 14.42
N GLY A 28 3.94 3.92 14.98
CA GLY A 28 2.81 4.18 15.89
C GLY A 28 3.22 4.99 17.12
N LEU A 29 4.39 4.69 17.72
CA LEU A 29 4.94 5.46 18.83
C LEU A 29 5.29 6.90 18.43
N ILE A 30 5.89 7.09 17.24
CA ILE A 30 6.21 8.41 16.70
C ILE A 30 4.93 9.22 16.48
N LEU A 31 3.91 8.62 15.86
CA LEU A 31 2.62 9.26 15.61
C LEU A 31 1.88 9.62 16.91
N ASN A 32 1.96 8.74 17.91
CA ASN A 32 1.43 9.02 19.24
C ASN A 32 2.11 10.23 19.89
N ALA A 33 3.45 10.30 19.84
CA ALA A 33 4.19 11.45 20.34
C ALA A 33 3.85 12.74 19.57
N MET A 34 3.67 12.65 18.26
CA MET A 34 3.22 13.79 17.44
C MET A 34 1.81 14.25 17.84
N ASN A 35 0.90 13.30 18.09
CA ASN A 35 -0.47 13.59 18.51
C ASN A 35 -0.50 14.30 19.86
N ALA A 36 0.26 13.81 20.84
CA ALA A 36 0.41 14.46 22.14
C ALA A 36 0.95 15.90 22.02
N ARG A 37 1.87 16.16 21.08
CA ARG A 37 2.35 17.53 20.81
C ARG A 37 1.27 18.42 20.18
N ARG A 38 0.36 17.86 19.36
CA ARG A 38 -0.77 18.58 18.76
C ARG A 38 -1.76 19.01 19.84
N GLU A 39 -2.13 18.09 20.74
CA GLU A 39 -3.02 18.35 21.87
C GLU A 39 -2.48 19.45 22.78
N ARG A 40 -1.18 19.41 23.11
CA ARG A 40 -0.53 20.48 23.90
C ARG A 40 -0.58 21.86 23.24
N LYS A 41 -0.74 21.89 21.90
CA LYS A 41 -0.88 23.13 21.10
C LYS A 41 -2.34 23.50 20.84
N GLY A 42 -3.31 22.86 21.53
CA GLY A 42 -4.74 23.10 21.34
C GLY A 42 -5.28 22.68 19.97
N LYS A 43 -4.57 21.80 19.24
CA LYS A 43 -5.02 21.25 17.95
C LYS A 43 -5.71 19.91 18.19
N GLU A 44 -6.77 19.64 17.41
CA GLU A 44 -7.42 18.33 17.43
C GLU A 44 -6.42 17.20 17.16
N ALA A 45 -6.51 16.15 17.99
CA ALA A 45 -5.75 14.93 17.79
C ALA A 45 -6.28 14.15 16.59
N PHE A 46 -5.40 13.43 15.89
CA PHE A 46 -5.82 12.45 14.91
C PHE A 46 -6.40 11.20 15.59
N PRO A 47 -7.31 10.46 14.92
CA PRO A 47 -7.86 9.23 15.48
C PRO A 47 -6.76 8.17 15.65
N MET A 48 -6.36 7.90 16.89
CA MET A 48 -5.23 7.01 17.21
C MET A 48 -5.40 5.61 16.63
N ALA A 49 -6.59 5.02 16.74
CA ALA A 49 -6.85 3.68 16.19
C ALA A 49 -6.62 3.63 14.69
N GLY A 50 -7.14 4.61 13.94
CA GLY A 50 -6.92 4.73 12.50
C GLY A 50 -5.44 4.90 12.15
N LEU A 51 -4.73 5.78 12.88
CA LEU A 51 -3.29 5.99 12.67
C LEU A 51 -2.47 4.73 12.91
N MET A 52 -2.75 3.99 13.99
CA MET A 52 -2.03 2.75 14.30
C MET A 52 -2.26 1.68 13.24
N VAL A 53 -3.51 1.47 12.84
CA VAL A 53 -3.85 0.50 11.78
C VAL A 53 -3.21 0.89 10.45
N PHE A 54 -3.31 2.17 10.07
CA PHE A 54 -2.73 2.65 8.82
C PHE A 54 -1.20 2.57 8.82
N SER A 55 -0.54 2.97 9.91
CA SER A 55 0.92 2.92 10.00
C SER A 55 1.45 1.48 9.99
N LEU A 56 0.80 0.59 10.72
CA LEU A 56 1.13 -0.84 10.72
C LEU A 56 1.02 -1.41 9.31
N TYR A 57 -0.11 -1.18 8.66
CA TYR A 57 -0.37 -1.62 7.30
C TYR A 57 0.66 -1.04 6.30
N LEU A 58 0.91 0.28 6.36
CA LEU A 58 1.87 0.92 5.45
C LEU A 58 3.28 0.34 5.62
N MET A 59 3.73 0.11 6.86
CA MET A 59 5.03 -0.48 7.11
C MET A 59 5.12 -1.94 6.64
N ILE A 60 4.07 -2.72 6.83
CA ILE A 60 4.00 -4.08 6.30
C ILE A 60 4.13 -4.08 4.78
N ILE A 61 3.38 -3.24 4.07
CA ILE A 61 3.47 -3.13 2.61
C ILE A 61 4.88 -2.73 2.19
N LEU A 62 5.43 -1.67 2.77
CA LEU A 62 6.77 -1.21 2.41
C LEU A 62 7.81 -2.31 2.60
N VAL A 63 7.77 -3.00 3.74
CA VAL A 63 8.71 -4.10 4.01
C VAL A 63 8.52 -5.24 3.00
N ILE A 64 7.31 -5.68 2.75
CA ILE A 64 7.02 -6.73 1.78
C ILE A 64 7.46 -6.29 0.38
N THR A 65 7.07 -5.11 -0.05
CA THR A 65 7.35 -4.61 -1.40
C THR A 65 8.84 -4.46 -1.68
N PHE A 66 9.62 -4.05 -0.68
CA PHE A 66 11.06 -3.81 -0.85
C PHE A 66 11.94 -5.00 -0.48
N PHE A 67 11.67 -5.65 0.65
CA PHE A 67 12.57 -6.68 1.18
C PHE A 67 12.29 -8.08 0.64
N SER A 68 11.09 -8.34 0.11
CA SER A 68 10.81 -9.63 -0.54
C SER A 68 11.43 -9.76 -1.93
N ARG A 69 11.97 -8.67 -2.47
CA ARG A 69 12.63 -8.65 -3.80
C ARG A 69 14.14 -8.52 -3.64
N GLU A 70 14.90 -9.33 -4.39
CA GLU A 70 16.36 -9.28 -4.39
C GLU A 70 16.87 -7.98 -5.05
N ASP A 71 17.94 -7.40 -4.49
CA ASP A 71 18.62 -6.24 -5.04
C ASP A 71 19.15 -6.51 -6.44
N GLY A 72 18.90 -5.59 -7.37
CA GLY A 72 19.42 -5.69 -8.74
C GLY A 72 18.85 -6.85 -9.55
N SER A 73 17.84 -7.55 -9.03
CA SER A 73 17.22 -8.70 -9.71
C SER A 73 16.52 -8.32 -11.01
N ARG A 74 16.29 -7.03 -11.25
CA ARG A 74 15.67 -6.51 -12.47
C ARG A 74 16.39 -5.28 -12.99
N ASN A 75 16.61 -5.25 -14.31
CA ASN A 75 17.09 -4.04 -14.97
C ASN A 75 16.12 -2.89 -14.66
N ARG A 76 16.64 -1.68 -14.46
CA ARG A 76 15.86 -0.44 -14.27
C ARG A 76 15.04 -0.13 -15.53
N ALA A 77 14.00 -0.91 -15.77
CA ALA A 77 13.14 -0.79 -16.94
C ALA A 77 11.81 -0.17 -16.53
N MET A 78 11.24 0.60 -17.45
CA MET A 78 9.92 1.19 -17.32
C MET A 78 9.00 0.52 -18.35
N ASP A 79 7.82 0.13 -17.90
CA ASP A 79 6.73 -0.32 -18.74
C ASP A 79 5.58 0.69 -18.64
N LEU A 80 5.44 1.49 -19.68
CA LEU A 80 4.43 2.55 -19.77
C LEU A 80 3.27 2.15 -20.69
N GLU A 81 3.25 0.91 -21.18
CA GLU A 81 2.17 0.40 -22.00
C GLU A 81 1.01 -0.03 -21.11
N LEU A 82 -0.17 0.57 -21.35
CA LEU A 82 -1.38 0.27 -20.60
C LEU A 82 -1.90 -1.12 -20.96
N PHE A 83 -2.29 -1.87 -19.93
CA PHE A 83 -2.82 -3.24 -20.05
C PHE A 83 -1.81 -4.26 -20.61
N SER A 84 -0.52 -3.94 -20.58
CA SER A 84 0.55 -4.83 -20.99
C SER A 84 0.67 -6.07 -20.08
N THR A 85 0.22 -5.96 -18.84
CA THR A 85 0.30 -7.04 -17.85
C THR A 85 -0.91 -7.96 -17.89
N TRP A 86 -2.09 -7.47 -18.23
CA TRP A 86 -3.35 -8.21 -18.18
C TRP A 86 -3.49 -9.18 -19.37
N GLY A 87 -3.86 -10.44 -19.09
CA GLY A 87 -4.25 -11.42 -20.12
C GLY A 87 -3.10 -12.17 -20.78
N ILE A 88 -1.83 -11.77 -20.57
CA ILE A 88 -0.68 -12.41 -21.20
C ILE A 88 -0.49 -13.86 -20.69
N ASN A 89 -0.50 -14.03 -19.38
CA ASN A 89 -0.39 -15.33 -18.75
C ASN A 89 -0.96 -15.34 -17.34
N THR A 90 -1.14 -16.54 -16.76
CA THR A 90 -1.72 -16.71 -15.42
C THR A 90 -0.92 -16.03 -14.32
N ARG A 91 0.40 -15.91 -14.45
CA ARG A 91 1.26 -15.26 -13.46
C ARG A 91 1.08 -13.75 -13.49
N ASN A 92 1.04 -13.15 -14.66
CA ASN A 92 0.81 -11.71 -14.80
C ASN A 92 -0.57 -11.33 -14.26
N ASN A 93 -1.58 -12.14 -14.55
CA ASN A 93 -2.92 -11.94 -13.96
C ASN A 93 -2.91 -12.06 -12.43
N ALA A 94 -2.04 -12.89 -11.84
CA ALA A 94 -1.89 -12.96 -10.40
C ALA A 94 -1.33 -11.63 -9.84
N PHE A 95 -0.33 -11.02 -10.45
CA PHE A 95 0.21 -9.72 -10.04
C PHE A 95 -0.85 -8.62 -10.06
N VAL A 96 -1.69 -8.58 -11.10
CA VAL A 96 -2.82 -7.63 -11.17
C VAL A 96 -3.75 -7.79 -9.96
N VAL A 97 -4.13 -9.03 -9.62
CA VAL A 97 -4.99 -9.31 -8.46
C VAL A 97 -4.29 -8.96 -7.15
N GLU A 98 -3.00 -9.30 -7.02
CA GLU A 98 -2.19 -9.00 -5.83
C GLU A 98 -2.12 -7.49 -5.56
N ASN A 99 -1.87 -6.67 -6.59
CA ASN A 99 -1.83 -5.21 -6.47
C ASN A 99 -3.18 -4.65 -6.02
N VAL A 100 -4.29 -5.12 -6.61
CA VAL A 100 -5.63 -4.71 -6.17
C VAL A 100 -5.84 -5.07 -4.70
N LEU A 101 -5.58 -6.33 -4.32
CA LEU A 101 -5.76 -6.80 -2.94
C LEU A 101 -4.86 -6.04 -1.95
N LEU A 102 -3.65 -5.70 -2.38
CA LEU A 102 -2.71 -4.95 -1.57
C LEU A 102 -3.24 -3.56 -1.20
N PHE A 103 -3.93 -2.87 -2.10
CA PHE A 103 -4.40 -1.51 -1.86
C PHE A 103 -5.85 -1.39 -1.32
N ILE A 104 -6.60 -2.50 -1.21
CA ILE A 104 -7.90 -2.47 -0.54
C ILE A 104 -7.80 -1.98 0.92
N PRO A 105 -6.89 -2.52 1.78
CA PRO A 105 -6.74 -1.99 3.13
C PRO A 105 -6.26 -0.54 3.16
N TYR A 106 -5.50 -0.08 2.15
CA TYR A 106 -5.10 1.33 2.03
C TYR A 106 -6.32 2.24 1.92
N GLY A 107 -7.19 1.95 0.95
CA GLY A 107 -8.39 2.76 0.71
C GLY A 107 -9.32 2.82 1.90
N PHE A 108 -9.39 1.75 2.71
CA PHE A 108 -10.15 1.68 3.95
C PHE A 108 -9.49 2.45 5.10
N ALA A 109 -8.21 2.19 5.37
CA ALA A 109 -7.53 2.69 6.56
C ALA A 109 -7.11 4.17 6.45
N CYS A 110 -6.81 4.65 5.23
CA CYS A 110 -6.35 6.01 4.98
C CYS A 110 -7.37 7.07 5.42
N PRO A 111 -8.66 7.03 5.03
CA PRO A 111 -9.68 8.00 5.48
C PRO A 111 -10.03 7.84 6.96
N TRP A 112 -9.79 6.67 7.54
CA TRP A 112 -9.95 6.45 8.97
C TRP A 112 -8.82 7.12 9.77
N ALA A 113 -7.58 7.00 9.29
CA ALA A 113 -6.42 7.63 9.91
C ALA A 113 -6.41 9.16 9.74
N PHE A 114 -6.81 9.65 8.56
CA PHE A 114 -6.74 11.04 8.18
C PHE A 114 -8.11 11.59 7.77
N PRO A 115 -8.85 12.27 8.68
CA PRO A 115 -10.19 12.77 8.40
C PRO A 115 -10.29 13.67 7.15
N TRP A 116 -9.21 14.39 6.82
CA TRP A 116 -9.16 15.23 5.63
C TRP A 116 -9.12 14.44 4.32
N LEU A 117 -8.79 13.13 4.35
CA LEU A 117 -8.82 12.20 3.22
C LEU A 117 -10.16 11.45 3.07
N ARG A 118 -11.18 11.77 3.85
CA ARG A 118 -12.52 11.15 3.73
C ARG A 118 -13.25 11.50 2.43
N GLY A 119 -12.81 12.51 1.70
CA GLY A 119 -13.37 12.82 0.38
C GLY A 119 -12.86 11.83 -0.67
N PHE A 120 -13.76 11.31 -1.53
CA PHE A 120 -13.44 10.32 -2.57
C PHE A 120 -12.20 10.69 -3.37
N PHE A 121 -12.20 11.84 -4.05
CA PHE A 121 -11.08 12.25 -4.89
C PHE A 121 -9.77 12.42 -4.11
N ARG A 122 -9.83 12.89 -2.87
CA ARG A 122 -8.65 13.05 -2.01
C ARG A 122 -8.04 11.72 -1.62
N ASN A 123 -8.88 10.74 -1.29
CA ASN A 123 -8.43 9.38 -0.97
C ASN A 123 -7.79 8.71 -2.18
N ILE A 124 -8.45 8.77 -3.34
CA ILE A 124 -7.95 8.16 -4.58
C ILE A 124 -6.65 8.83 -5.04
N PHE A 125 -6.57 10.16 -4.93
CA PHE A 125 -5.33 10.88 -5.22
C PHE A 125 -4.19 10.47 -4.27
N ALA A 126 -4.48 10.28 -2.98
CA ALA A 126 -3.50 9.77 -2.02
C ALA A 126 -3.05 8.34 -2.37
N ALA A 127 -3.97 7.46 -2.78
CA ALA A 127 -3.63 6.11 -3.26
C ALA A 127 -2.73 6.16 -4.50
N PHE A 128 -3.06 7.02 -5.46
CA PHE A 128 -2.25 7.24 -6.66
C PHE A 128 -0.83 7.71 -6.32
N VAL A 129 -0.70 8.74 -5.48
CA VAL A 129 0.62 9.28 -5.08
C VAL A 129 1.44 8.23 -4.34
N THR A 130 0.80 7.45 -3.46
CA THR A 130 1.48 6.37 -2.73
C THR A 130 1.95 5.27 -3.68
N SER A 131 1.11 4.83 -4.60
CA SER A 131 1.46 3.82 -5.60
C SER A 131 2.60 4.31 -6.52
N LEU A 132 2.50 5.54 -7.02
CA LEU A 132 3.55 6.17 -7.81
C LEU A 132 4.88 6.23 -7.03
N GLY A 133 4.82 6.54 -5.74
CA GLY A 133 5.99 6.53 -4.86
C GLY A 133 6.62 5.14 -4.75
N VAL A 134 5.80 4.10 -4.56
CA VAL A 134 6.27 2.71 -4.51
C VAL A 134 6.97 2.30 -5.81
N GLU A 135 6.34 2.52 -6.96
CA GLU A 135 6.89 2.20 -8.27
C GLU A 135 8.20 2.96 -8.56
N THR A 136 8.23 4.26 -8.24
CA THR A 136 9.42 5.10 -8.39
C THR A 136 10.56 4.57 -7.53
N PHE A 137 10.26 4.18 -6.29
CA PHE A 137 11.29 3.66 -5.38
C PHE A 137 11.81 2.28 -5.82
N GLN A 138 10.95 1.42 -6.37
CA GLN A 138 11.35 0.14 -6.96
C GLN A 138 12.29 0.35 -8.15
N LEU A 139 11.99 1.33 -9.01
CA LEU A 139 12.84 1.70 -10.14
C LEU A 139 14.21 2.19 -9.67
N ILE A 140 14.26 3.11 -8.70
CA ILE A 140 15.51 3.69 -8.19
C ILE A 140 16.40 2.61 -7.55
N THR A 141 15.79 1.70 -6.77
CA THR A 141 16.50 0.64 -6.06
C THR A 141 16.83 -0.57 -6.93
N GLY A 142 16.30 -0.64 -8.16
CA GLY A 142 16.46 -1.81 -9.04
C GLY A 142 15.76 -3.08 -8.53
N ARG A 143 14.80 -2.94 -7.62
CA ARG A 143 14.03 -4.04 -7.04
C ARG A 143 12.73 -4.34 -7.75
N GLY A 144 12.44 -3.67 -8.87
CA GLY A 144 11.26 -3.87 -9.68
C GLY A 144 11.32 -3.12 -11.00
N TYR A 145 10.30 -3.31 -11.81
CA TYR A 145 10.02 -2.47 -12.98
C TYR A 145 9.06 -1.37 -12.54
N PHE A 146 9.21 -0.18 -13.10
CA PHE A 146 8.16 0.83 -13.01
C PHE A 146 7.06 0.46 -14.00
N GLN A 147 5.88 0.08 -13.50
CA GLN A 147 4.77 -0.36 -14.34
C GLN A 147 3.53 0.51 -14.11
N ILE A 148 3.01 1.09 -15.21
CA ILE A 148 1.81 1.93 -15.12
C ILE A 148 0.56 1.09 -14.74
N ASP A 149 0.52 -0.19 -15.15
CA ASP A 149 -0.55 -1.11 -14.80
C ASP A 149 -0.61 -1.38 -13.30
N ASP A 150 0.54 -1.43 -12.62
CA ASP A 150 0.60 -1.61 -11.17
C ASP A 150 0.02 -0.38 -10.45
N ILE A 151 0.28 0.82 -10.96
CA ILE A 151 -0.33 2.04 -10.43
C ILE A 151 -1.84 2.01 -10.59
N LEU A 152 -2.35 1.62 -11.76
CA LEU A 152 -3.79 1.55 -12.01
C LEU A 152 -4.49 0.52 -11.12
N THR A 153 -3.90 -0.66 -10.98
CA THR A 153 -4.48 -1.75 -10.18
C THR A 153 -4.43 -1.46 -8.68
N ASN A 154 -3.38 -0.79 -8.21
CA ASN A 154 -3.28 -0.27 -6.85
C ASN A 154 -4.36 0.79 -6.58
N VAL A 155 -4.55 1.74 -7.51
CA VAL A 155 -5.62 2.75 -7.40
C VAL A 155 -7.00 2.09 -7.40
N LEU A 156 -7.23 1.07 -8.23
CA LEU A 156 -8.48 0.31 -8.22
C LEU A 156 -8.72 -0.35 -6.86
N GLY A 157 -7.68 -0.95 -6.26
CA GLY A 157 -7.74 -1.47 -4.89
C GLY A 157 -8.12 -0.40 -3.88
N GLY A 158 -7.51 0.79 -3.99
CA GLY A 158 -7.83 1.97 -3.18
C GLY A 158 -9.30 2.40 -3.29
N ILE A 159 -9.87 2.37 -4.50
CA ILE A 159 -11.29 2.67 -4.73
C ILE A 159 -12.18 1.64 -4.03
N ILE A 160 -11.90 0.36 -4.20
CA ILE A 160 -12.67 -0.73 -3.54
C ILE A 160 -12.59 -0.57 -2.01
N GLY A 161 -11.39 -0.33 -1.48
CA GLY A 161 -11.18 -0.10 -0.05
C GLY A 161 -11.92 1.12 0.49
N TYR A 162 -11.96 2.21 -0.27
CA TYR A 162 -12.71 3.39 0.10
C TYR A 162 -14.23 3.11 0.18
N TRP A 163 -14.78 2.33 -0.75
CA TRP A 163 -16.19 1.92 -0.67
C TRP A 163 -16.47 1.06 0.56
N THR A 164 -15.55 0.15 0.94
CA THR A 164 -15.70 -0.63 2.17
C THR A 164 -15.64 0.25 3.42
N PHE A 165 -14.82 1.32 3.42
CA PHE A 165 -14.82 2.33 4.48
C PHE A 165 -16.17 3.03 4.61
N LEU A 166 -16.76 3.47 3.50
CA LEU A 166 -18.08 4.12 3.52
C LEU A 166 -19.17 3.19 4.08
N LEU A 167 -19.14 1.91 3.68
CA LEU A 167 -20.12 0.92 4.18
C LEU A 167 -19.93 0.58 5.67
N GLY A 168 -18.71 0.69 6.19
CA GLY A 168 -18.41 0.41 7.61
C GLY A 168 -18.62 1.62 8.54
N CYS A 169 -18.84 2.81 7.99
CA CYS A 169 -19.08 4.03 8.76
C CYS A 169 -20.57 4.37 8.96
N PHE A 170 -21.48 3.48 8.57
CA PHE A 170 -22.92 3.64 8.77
C PHE A 170 -23.47 2.65 9.80
#